data_e571df683c74a3e298218a094a7f656c
#
_entry.id   e571df683c74a3e298218a094a7f656c
#
_cell.length_a   1.000
_cell.length_b   1.000
_cell.length_c   1.000
_cell.angle_alpha   90.00
_cell.angle_beta   90.00
_cell.angle_gamma   90.00
#
_symmetry.space_group_name_H-M   'P 1'
#
loop_
_entity.id
_entity.type
_entity.pdbx_description
1 polymer ?
#
loop_
_entity_poly.entity_id
_entity_poly.type
_entity_poly.pdbx_seq_one_letter_code
_entity_poly.pdbx_strand_id
1 'polypeptide(L)'
;MDYSIWPHEDEQIDIIRNDFQMLEKELFCKWINPNISQCKVLDFIEKMCKKRNISVTESIQNYKQNKEYSILRIFEKYDYDKENIELNELLVKSSPIDYKYFFETLKKVENDKVKVDNWKIQNSIAILFKYIINNKYEIFNEVFEYFLNCDCPFKSYPDYLFLIENKDEVIDLLVKSNTNSKYFFLSFLLDSFTDAKYIDNIENFLKEQQNNENKYTLNLLTIVNYSKYDSTIIENYTNEILKSDDFGLIISYTNCLANNLEEIQKMYDSFDNKDILECLYLKIVDSHVDYKGYMGFLLVKNNCNFFRQIINNKGIHRTGKISMIIANIWKDSNSDAIILNIYNEILDSKFGYLDLHYLFNHSNNDIKETQNTWLKKYIESNKNNKEKIKYIFYVICERDKESKEELILWLLEINNDFEIFKSISFFSNSESWSNSRIPLIENKIKFLEDLKSKILVKSDIKYISHINHINSIINWYKDEIKKTKVEEYLDDFYN
;
A
#
# COMPACT_ATOMS: atom_id res chain seq x y z
N MET A 1 23.16 22.03 -15.70
CA MET A 1 23.23 21.37 -17.04
C MET A 1 22.79 22.37 -18.06
N ASP A 2 23.67 22.68 -18.98
CA ASP A 2 23.44 23.68 -20.03
C ASP A 2 22.41 23.12 -21.03
N TYR A 3 21.17 23.61 -21.01
CA TYR A 3 20.10 23.22 -21.91
C TYR A 3 20.35 23.63 -23.38
N SER A 4 21.43 24.38 -23.65
CA SER A 4 21.85 24.80 -24.99
C SER A 4 22.41 23.67 -25.86
N ILE A 5 22.62 22.46 -25.29
CA ILE A 5 23.22 21.31 -26.00
C ILE A 5 22.14 20.35 -26.57
N TRP A 6 20.86 20.55 -26.28
CA TRP A 6 19.82 19.72 -26.87
C TRP A 6 19.51 20.21 -28.29
N PRO A 7 19.53 19.31 -29.29
CA PRO A 7 19.16 19.66 -30.65
C PRO A 7 17.76 20.27 -30.71
N HIS A 8 17.53 21.22 -31.60
CA HIS A 8 16.19 21.75 -31.83
C HIS A 8 15.21 20.62 -32.20
N GLU A 9 13.92 20.84 -31.97
CA GLU A 9 12.88 19.81 -32.11
C GLU A 9 12.93 19.13 -33.50
N ASP A 10 13.22 19.87 -34.56
CA ASP A 10 13.41 19.36 -35.91
C ASP A 10 14.65 18.47 -36.05
N GLU A 11 15.77 18.81 -35.43
CA GLU A 11 16.99 18.00 -35.42
C GLU A 11 16.80 16.72 -34.61
N GLN A 12 16.03 16.76 -33.53
CA GLN A 12 15.65 15.55 -32.76
C GLN A 12 14.79 14.60 -33.60
N ILE A 13 13.88 15.15 -34.42
CA ILE A 13 13.06 14.34 -35.31
C ILE A 13 13.91 13.68 -36.38
N ASP A 14 14.90 14.37 -36.94
CA ASP A 14 15.81 13.81 -37.95
C ASP A 14 16.75 12.75 -37.39
N ILE A 15 17.27 12.93 -36.17
CA ILE A 15 18.06 11.92 -35.47
C ILE A 15 17.20 10.68 -35.24
N ILE A 16 15.99 10.83 -34.69
CA ILE A 16 15.06 9.72 -34.48
C ILE A 16 14.71 9.02 -35.79
N ARG A 17 14.53 9.77 -36.88
CA ARG A 17 14.22 9.22 -38.22
C ARG A 17 15.38 8.39 -38.75
N ASN A 18 16.62 8.87 -38.59
CA ASN A 18 17.82 8.17 -39.05
C ASN A 18 18.09 6.92 -38.23
N ASP A 19 18.02 7.02 -36.90
CA ASP A 19 18.15 5.86 -35.99
C ASP A 19 17.08 4.82 -36.26
N PHE A 20 15.86 5.28 -36.52
CA PHE A 20 14.73 4.44 -36.85
C PHE A 20 14.94 3.67 -38.16
N GLN A 21 15.38 4.35 -39.23
CA GLN A 21 15.69 3.71 -40.52
C GLN A 21 16.80 2.68 -40.39
N MET A 22 17.80 2.95 -39.55
CA MET A 22 18.88 2.01 -39.26
C MET A 22 18.36 0.78 -38.51
N LEU A 23 17.56 0.96 -37.45
CA LEU A 23 16.93 -0.14 -36.71
C LEU A 23 15.97 -0.96 -37.60
N GLU A 24 15.22 -0.30 -38.48
CA GLU A 24 14.34 -0.96 -39.42
C GLU A 24 15.11 -1.87 -40.36
N LYS A 25 16.21 -1.36 -40.94
CA LYS A 25 17.06 -2.10 -41.87
C LYS A 25 17.85 -3.24 -41.21
N GLU A 26 18.37 -3.02 -40.00
CA GLU A 26 19.25 -3.97 -39.34
C GLU A 26 18.52 -5.01 -38.48
N LEU A 27 17.37 -4.67 -37.91
CA LEU A 27 16.67 -5.47 -36.93
C LEU A 27 15.26 -5.87 -37.37
N PHE A 28 14.39 -4.91 -37.69
CA PHE A 28 12.96 -5.19 -37.85
C PHE A 28 12.64 -5.92 -39.14
N CYS A 29 13.43 -5.73 -40.20
CA CYS A 29 13.26 -6.46 -41.45
C CYS A 29 13.52 -7.99 -41.29
N LYS A 30 14.22 -8.39 -40.19
CA LYS A 30 14.47 -9.80 -39.85
C LYS A 30 13.30 -10.44 -39.10
N TRP A 31 12.36 -9.66 -38.60
CA TRP A 31 11.18 -10.16 -37.88
C TRP A 31 10.02 -10.42 -38.85
N ILE A 32 10.19 -11.43 -39.71
CA ILE A 32 9.19 -11.79 -40.71
C ILE A 32 7.91 -12.33 -40.04
N ASN A 33 8.05 -13.16 -39.00
CA ASN A 33 6.96 -13.71 -38.19
C ASN A 33 7.22 -13.32 -36.72
N PRO A 34 6.93 -12.07 -36.34
CA PRO A 34 7.26 -11.59 -35.00
C PRO A 34 6.43 -12.33 -33.92
N ASN A 35 7.09 -12.71 -32.82
CA ASN A 35 6.40 -13.21 -31.63
C ASN A 35 5.67 -12.07 -30.89
N ILE A 36 4.87 -12.38 -29.87
CA ILE A 36 4.04 -11.39 -29.14
C ILE A 36 4.89 -10.24 -28.59
N SER A 37 6.06 -10.49 -28.01
CA SER A 37 6.96 -9.45 -27.49
C SER A 37 7.47 -8.53 -28.60
N GLN A 38 7.87 -9.09 -29.71
CA GLN A 38 8.30 -8.32 -30.88
C GLN A 38 7.14 -7.53 -31.48
N CYS A 39 5.93 -8.09 -31.53
CA CYS A 39 4.72 -7.37 -31.96
C CYS A 39 4.44 -6.15 -31.09
N LYS A 40 4.60 -6.25 -29.77
CA LYS A 40 4.44 -5.08 -28.86
C LYS A 40 5.44 -3.97 -29.16
N VAL A 41 6.69 -4.34 -29.43
CA VAL A 41 7.71 -3.35 -29.81
C VAL A 41 7.35 -2.67 -31.12
N LEU A 42 6.97 -3.43 -32.14
CA LEU A 42 6.59 -2.90 -33.46
C LEU A 42 5.35 -2.01 -33.40
N ASP A 43 4.31 -2.39 -32.64
CA ASP A 43 3.10 -1.57 -32.42
C ASP A 43 3.44 -0.25 -31.69
N PHE A 44 4.31 -0.31 -30.66
CA PHE A 44 4.78 0.90 -29.98
C PHE A 44 5.52 1.83 -30.95
N ILE A 45 6.42 1.28 -31.77
CA ILE A 45 7.18 2.05 -32.75
C ILE A 45 6.26 2.68 -33.79
N GLU A 46 5.30 1.93 -34.35
CA GLU A 46 4.32 2.48 -35.30
C GLU A 46 3.57 3.67 -34.67
N LYS A 47 3.11 3.55 -33.44
CA LYS A 47 2.43 4.63 -32.72
C LYS A 47 3.32 5.86 -32.51
N MET A 48 4.59 5.65 -32.17
CA MET A 48 5.55 6.75 -31.99
C MET A 48 5.85 7.47 -33.31
N CYS A 49 6.05 6.71 -34.38
CA CYS A 49 6.27 7.27 -35.71
C CYS A 49 5.04 8.07 -36.22
N LYS A 50 3.85 7.51 -36.01
CA LYS A 50 2.61 8.19 -36.37
C LYS A 50 2.41 9.52 -35.63
N LYS A 51 2.74 9.60 -34.36
CA LYS A 51 2.69 10.85 -33.58
C LYS A 51 3.64 11.94 -34.11
N ARG A 52 4.72 11.54 -34.80
CA ARG A 52 5.75 12.42 -35.34
C ARG A 52 5.68 12.57 -36.87
N ASN A 53 4.62 12.10 -37.50
CA ASN A 53 4.45 12.08 -38.97
C ASN A 53 5.60 11.39 -39.73
N ILE A 54 6.21 10.35 -39.11
CA ILE A 54 7.26 9.54 -39.74
C ILE A 54 6.58 8.36 -40.44
N SER A 55 6.89 8.14 -41.72
CA SER A 55 6.40 6.97 -42.47
C SER A 55 7.09 5.70 -41.98
N VAL A 56 6.34 4.62 -41.86
CA VAL A 56 6.85 3.27 -41.53
C VAL A 56 6.66 2.34 -42.72
N THR A 57 7.58 1.38 -42.87
CA THR A 57 7.50 0.37 -43.94
C THR A 57 6.55 -0.76 -43.54
N GLU A 58 6.25 -1.65 -44.52
CA GLU A 58 5.44 -2.83 -44.34
C GLU A 58 6.05 -3.79 -43.27
N SER A 59 7.39 -3.86 -43.18
CA SER A 59 8.07 -4.73 -42.21
C SER A 59 7.71 -4.40 -40.77
N ILE A 60 7.46 -3.14 -40.43
CA ILE A 60 7.02 -2.74 -39.09
C ILE A 60 5.56 -3.12 -38.84
N GLN A 61 4.76 -3.21 -39.90
CA GLN A 61 3.35 -3.56 -39.78
C GLN A 61 3.07 -5.06 -39.73
N ASN A 62 4.10 -5.91 -39.87
CA ASN A 62 3.98 -7.38 -39.83
C ASN A 62 3.27 -7.91 -38.57
N TYR A 63 3.38 -7.18 -37.44
CA TYR A 63 2.72 -7.57 -36.22
C TYR A 63 1.21 -7.68 -36.33
N LYS A 64 0.59 -6.96 -37.31
CA LYS A 64 -0.86 -6.97 -37.56
C LYS A 64 -1.35 -8.33 -38.08
N GLN A 65 -0.46 -9.16 -38.61
CA GLN A 65 -0.76 -10.52 -39.09
C GLN A 65 -0.70 -11.57 -37.96
N ASN A 66 -0.10 -11.23 -36.80
CA ASN A 66 -0.04 -12.14 -35.66
C ASN A 66 -1.39 -12.23 -34.96
N LYS A 67 -2.06 -13.38 -35.07
CA LYS A 67 -3.39 -13.60 -34.47
C LYS A 67 -3.37 -13.53 -32.94
N GLU A 68 -2.35 -14.09 -32.29
CA GLU A 68 -2.21 -14.08 -30.84
C GLU A 68 -2.06 -12.63 -30.33
N TYR A 69 -1.22 -11.84 -30.99
CA TYR A 69 -1.06 -10.45 -30.66
C TYR A 69 -2.34 -9.62 -30.89
N SER A 70 -3.07 -9.92 -31.95
CA SER A 70 -4.37 -9.25 -32.23
C SER A 70 -5.37 -9.49 -31.11
N ILE A 71 -5.48 -10.73 -30.62
CA ILE A 71 -6.32 -11.09 -29.47
C ILE A 71 -5.87 -10.32 -28.22
N LEU A 72 -4.59 -10.40 -27.86
CA LEU A 72 -4.03 -9.69 -26.71
C LEU A 72 -4.36 -8.20 -26.76
N ARG A 73 -4.19 -7.56 -27.92
CA ARG A 73 -4.47 -6.13 -28.09
C ARG A 73 -5.94 -5.79 -27.87
N ILE A 74 -6.86 -6.66 -28.29
CA ILE A 74 -8.30 -6.47 -28.03
C ILE A 74 -8.58 -6.55 -26.53
N PHE A 75 -8.01 -7.54 -25.82
CA PHE A 75 -8.18 -7.70 -24.39
C PHE A 75 -7.52 -6.55 -23.57
N GLU A 76 -6.41 -5.98 -24.04
CA GLU A 76 -5.76 -4.82 -23.41
C GLU A 76 -6.45 -3.46 -23.69
N LYS A 77 -7.48 -3.41 -24.52
CA LYS A 77 -8.24 -2.18 -24.85
C LYS A 77 -9.33 -1.81 -23.84
N TYR A 78 -9.51 -2.59 -22.78
CA TYR A 78 -10.50 -2.27 -21.75
C TYR A 78 -10.34 -0.82 -21.26
N ASP A 79 -11.48 -0.09 -21.25
CA ASP A 79 -11.61 1.27 -20.72
C ASP A 79 -12.90 1.30 -19.90
N TYR A 80 -12.85 1.82 -18.66
CA TYR A 80 -14.00 1.85 -17.76
C TYR A 80 -15.17 2.67 -18.33
N ASP A 81 -14.83 3.75 -19.05
CA ASP A 81 -15.81 4.72 -19.56
C ASP A 81 -16.24 4.44 -21.01
N LYS A 82 -15.68 3.42 -21.65
CA LYS A 82 -15.94 3.15 -23.08
C LYS A 82 -16.19 1.68 -23.35
N GLU A 83 -17.23 1.42 -24.11
CA GLU A 83 -17.50 0.09 -24.62
C GLU A 83 -16.36 -0.40 -25.52
N ASN A 84 -15.86 -1.62 -25.28
CA ASN A 84 -14.88 -2.24 -26.16
C ASN A 84 -15.58 -2.92 -27.35
N ILE A 85 -15.85 -2.12 -28.39
CA ILE A 85 -16.55 -2.55 -29.60
C ILE A 85 -15.83 -3.75 -30.25
N GLU A 86 -14.49 -3.73 -30.34
CA GLU A 86 -13.72 -4.80 -30.98
C GLU A 86 -13.85 -6.12 -30.20
N LEU A 87 -13.89 -6.06 -28.87
CA LEU A 87 -14.13 -7.24 -28.03
C LEU A 87 -15.54 -7.79 -28.27
N ASN A 88 -16.55 -6.94 -28.27
CA ASN A 88 -17.94 -7.36 -28.52
C ASN A 88 -18.11 -8.01 -29.90
N GLU A 89 -17.53 -7.42 -30.95
CA GLU A 89 -17.54 -8.00 -32.31
C GLU A 89 -16.83 -9.36 -32.36
N LEU A 90 -15.72 -9.51 -31.59
CA LEU A 90 -15.00 -10.77 -31.48
C LEU A 90 -15.87 -11.83 -30.81
N LEU A 91 -16.51 -11.49 -29.68
CA LEU A 91 -17.35 -12.41 -28.89
C LEU A 91 -18.57 -12.88 -29.67
N VAL A 92 -19.22 -12.01 -30.46
CA VAL A 92 -20.36 -12.38 -31.31
C VAL A 92 -19.99 -13.48 -32.31
N LYS A 93 -18.80 -13.37 -32.94
CA LYS A 93 -18.35 -14.28 -33.99
C LYS A 93 -17.67 -15.55 -33.47
N SER A 94 -17.34 -15.61 -32.17
CA SER A 94 -16.55 -16.70 -31.59
C SER A 94 -17.40 -17.93 -31.26
N SER A 95 -16.79 -19.09 -31.50
CA SER A 95 -17.25 -20.43 -31.11
C SER A 95 -16.54 -20.90 -29.83
N PRO A 96 -16.92 -22.02 -29.20
CA PRO A 96 -16.21 -22.59 -28.05
C PRO A 96 -14.73 -22.80 -28.28
N ILE A 97 -14.32 -23.21 -29.48
CA ILE A 97 -12.91 -23.41 -29.85
C ILE A 97 -12.15 -22.08 -29.87
N ASP A 98 -12.79 -20.98 -30.31
CA ASP A 98 -12.16 -19.67 -30.33
C ASP A 98 -11.94 -19.15 -28.90
N TYR A 99 -12.89 -19.36 -27.98
CA TYR A 99 -12.72 -19.00 -26.57
C TYR A 99 -11.55 -19.76 -25.91
N LYS A 100 -11.44 -21.07 -26.19
CA LYS A 100 -10.30 -21.87 -25.76
C LYS A 100 -8.98 -21.30 -26.26
N TYR A 101 -8.92 -20.95 -27.53
CA TYR A 101 -7.74 -20.33 -28.13
C TYR A 101 -7.37 -18.99 -27.49
N PHE A 102 -8.37 -18.19 -27.05
CA PHE A 102 -8.11 -16.95 -26.32
C PHE A 102 -7.38 -17.20 -25.00
N PHE A 103 -7.85 -18.15 -24.21
CA PHE A 103 -7.21 -18.50 -22.93
C PHE A 103 -5.81 -19.09 -23.12
N GLU A 104 -5.60 -19.92 -24.12
CA GLU A 104 -4.26 -20.42 -24.47
C GLU A 104 -3.30 -19.28 -24.86
N THR A 105 -3.79 -18.33 -25.63
CA THR A 105 -3.01 -17.13 -25.99
C THR A 105 -2.63 -16.33 -24.76
N LEU A 106 -3.55 -16.11 -23.84
CA LEU A 106 -3.29 -15.37 -22.59
C LEU A 106 -2.31 -16.12 -21.70
N LYS A 107 -2.41 -17.43 -21.58
CA LYS A 107 -1.45 -18.26 -20.86
C LYS A 107 -0.04 -18.19 -21.45
N LYS A 108 0.06 -18.18 -22.79
CA LYS A 108 1.34 -18.03 -23.48
C LYS A 108 1.98 -16.67 -23.21
N VAL A 109 1.18 -15.59 -23.16
CA VAL A 109 1.64 -14.24 -22.82
C VAL A 109 2.35 -14.20 -21.45
N GLU A 110 1.83 -14.90 -20.45
CA GLU A 110 2.49 -15.01 -19.15
C GLU A 110 3.76 -15.84 -19.21
N ASN A 111 3.69 -17.04 -19.82
CA ASN A 111 4.84 -17.93 -19.94
C ASN A 111 6.03 -17.24 -20.62
N ASP A 112 5.75 -16.43 -21.64
CA ASP A 112 6.74 -15.64 -22.38
C ASP A 112 7.15 -14.36 -21.64
N LYS A 113 6.61 -14.11 -20.41
CA LYS A 113 6.84 -12.92 -19.57
C LYS A 113 6.62 -11.61 -20.32
N VAL A 114 5.63 -11.57 -21.18
CA VAL A 114 5.26 -10.36 -21.92
C VAL A 114 4.63 -9.36 -20.95
N LYS A 115 5.16 -8.15 -20.89
CA LYS A 115 4.59 -7.07 -20.06
C LYS A 115 3.21 -6.68 -20.58
N VAL A 116 2.18 -6.88 -19.76
CA VAL A 116 0.77 -6.60 -20.08
C VAL A 116 0.09 -5.83 -18.95
N ASP A 117 -1.03 -5.21 -19.27
CA ASP A 117 -1.92 -4.61 -18.27
C ASP A 117 -2.89 -5.69 -17.74
N ASN A 118 -2.50 -6.33 -16.66
CA ASN A 118 -3.26 -7.42 -16.05
C ASN A 118 -4.70 -7.02 -15.74
N TRP A 119 -4.90 -5.81 -15.23
CA TRP A 119 -6.23 -5.32 -14.86
C TRP A 119 -7.16 -5.23 -16.08
N LYS A 120 -6.67 -4.73 -17.22
CA LYS A 120 -7.46 -4.64 -18.45
C LYS A 120 -7.84 -6.02 -19.00
N ILE A 121 -6.89 -6.96 -18.99
CA ILE A 121 -7.15 -8.32 -19.44
C ILE A 121 -8.17 -9.00 -18.53
N GLN A 122 -8.04 -8.89 -17.22
CA GLN A 122 -8.97 -9.46 -16.25
C GLN A 122 -10.41 -8.94 -16.46
N ASN A 123 -10.57 -7.63 -16.66
CA ASN A 123 -11.89 -7.06 -16.94
C ASN A 123 -12.45 -7.50 -18.30
N SER A 124 -11.61 -7.64 -19.31
CA SER A 124 -12.04 -8.16 -20.62
C SER A 124 -12.50 -9.62 -20.51
N ILE A 125 -11.87 -10.45 -19.67
CA ILE A 125 -12.32 -11.81 -19.37
C ILE A 125 -13.68 -11.78 -18.65
N ALA A 126 -13.90 -10.87 -17.70
CA ALA A 126 -15.19 -10.70 -17.07
C ALA A 126 -16.31 -10.35 -18.07
N ILE A 127 -16.02 -9.43 -19.02
CA ILE A 127 -16.94 -9.09 -20.11
C ILE A 127 -17.23 -10.32 -20.98
N LEU A 128 -16.22 -11.12 -21.32
CA LEU A 128 -16.38 -12.34 -22.09
C LEU A 128 -17.34 -13.31 -21.40
N PHE A 129 -17.17 -13.59 -20.11
CA PHE A 129 -18.07 -14.47 -19.39
C PHE A 129 -19.48 -13.89 -19.21
N LYS A 130 -19.62 -12.59 -18.94
CA LYS A 130 -20.91 -11.89 -18.94
C LYS A 130 -21.64 -12.03 -20.28
N TYR A 131 -20.89 -11.88 -21.39
CA TYR A 131 -21.44 -12.06 -22.72
C TYR A 131 -21.94 -13.50 -22.97
N ILE A 132 -21.13 -14.52 -22.60
CA ILE A 132 -21.49 -15.94 -22.75
C ILE A 132 -22.74 -16.24 -21.93
N ILE A 133 -22.80 -15.84 -20.67
CA ILE A 133 -23.94 -16.10 -19.80
C ILE A 133 -25.22 -15.48 -20.36
N ASN A 134 -25.15 -14.27 -20.88
CA ASN A 134 -26.33 -13.55 -21.37
C ASN A 134 -26.79 -13.97 -22.78
N ASN A 135 -25.89 -14.46 -23.64
CA ASN A 135 -26.19 -14.66 -25.06
C ASN A 135 -25.94 -16.08 -25.58
N LYS A 136 -25.14 -16.88 -24.86
CA LYS A 136 -24.70 -18.22 -25.30
C LYS A 136 -24.58 -19.16 -24.10
N TYR A 137 -25.55 -19.14 -23.20
CA TYR A 137 -25.47 -19.87 -21.91
C TYR A 137 -25.21 -21.37 -22.09
N GLU A 138 -25.70 -21.95 -23.18
CA GLU A 138 -25.51 -23.37 -23.51
C GLU A 138 -24.05 -23.83 -23.62
N ILE A 139 -23.12 -22.91 -23.89
CA ILE A 139 -21.70 -23.23 -23.96
C ILE A 139 -20.92 -22.80 -22.71
N PHE A 140 -21.59 -22.17 -21.72
CA PHE A 140 -20.90 -21.61 -20.55
C PHE A 140 -20.08 -22.66 -19.81
N ASN A 141 -20.69 -23.79 -19.47
CA ASN A 141 -20.01 -24.84 -18.71
C ASN A 141 -18.77 -25.36 -19.40
N GLU A 142 -18.85 -25.61 -20.72
CA GLU A 142 -17.71 -26.08 -21.52
C GLU A 142 -16.55 -25.06 -21.54
N VAL A 143 -16.88 -23.78 -21.73
CA VAL A 143 -15.87 -22.72 -21.82
C VAL A 143 -15.27 -22.41 -20.46
N PHE A 144 -16.09 -22.40 -19.40
CA PHE A 144 -15.65 -22.12 -18.05
C PHE A 144 -14.79 -23.28 -17.48
N GLU A 145 -15.18 -24.53 -17.72
CA GLU A 145 -14.37 -25.69 -17.36
C GLU A 145 -13.01 -25.65 -18.07
N TYR A 146 -13.00 -25.29 -19.33
CA TYR A 146 -11.73 -25.10 -20.05
C TYR A 146 -10.87 -23.98 -19.45
N PHE A 147 -11.47 -22.84 -19.12
CA PHE A 147 -10.78 -21.74 -18.47
C PHE A 147 -10.15 -22.14 -17.14
N LEU A 148 -10.86 -22.90 -16.31
CA LEU A 148 -10.33 -23.46 -15.07
C LEU A 148 -9.14 -24.41 -15.33
N ASN A 149 -9.31 -25.33 -16.28
CA ASN A 149 -8.32 -26.38 -16.58
C ASN A 149 -7.07 -25.87 -17.28
N CYS A 150 -7.19 -24.81 -18.08
CA CYS A 150 -6.01 -24.22 -18.74
C CYS A 150 -5.11 -23.45 -17.77
N ASP A 151 -5.53 -23.27 -16.50
CA ASP A 151 -4.83 -22.50 -15.48
C ASP A 151 -4.43 -21.10 -15.98
N CYS A 152 -5.40 -20.38 -16.54
CA CYS A 152 -5.18 -19.04 -17.03
C CYS A 152 -4.81 -18.10 -15.87
N PRO A 153 -3.69 -17.38 -15.96
CA PRO A 153 -3.18 -16.55 -14.86
C PRO A 153 -4.03 -15.31 -14.60
N PHE A 154 -4.76 -14.85 -15.62
CA PHE A 154 -5.58 -13.63 -15.55
C PHE A 154 -6.96 -13.94 -14.98
N LYS A 155 -7.01 -14.27 -13.67
CA LYS A 155 -8.28 -14.49 -12.98
C LYS A 155 -8.99 -13.16 -12.79
N SER A 156 -10.12 -13.00 -13.47
CA SER A 156 -10.98 -11.82 -13.30
C SER A 156 -11.78 -11.92 -12.01
N TYR A 157 -12.22 -10.77 -11.48
CA TYR A 157 -13.21 -10.73 -10.42
C TYR A 157 -14.50 -11.39 -10.92
N PRO A 158 -14.95 -12.50 -10.31
CA PRO A 158 -15.96 -13.38 -10.92
C PRO A 158 -17.39 -12.98 -10.63
N ASP A 159 -17.72 -11.68 -10.61
CA ASP A 159 -19.07 -11.15 -10.43
C ASP A 159 -20.08 -11.66 -11.47
N TYR A 160 -19.59 -12.06 -12.63
CA TYR A 160 -20.42 -12.69 -13.67
C TYR A 160 -21.06 -14.01 -13.23
N LEU A 161 -20.51 -14.70 -12.25
CA LEU A 161 -21.12 -15.91 -11.71
C LEU A 161 -22.47 -15.64 -11.02
N PHE A 162 -22.72 -14.42 -10.57
CA PHE A 162 -24.01 -14.02 -10.00
C PHE A 162 -25.13 -13.89 -11.04
N LEU A 163 -24.80 -13.75 -12.30
CA LEU A 163 -25.77 -13.72 -13.38
C LEU A 163 -26.41 -15.10 -13.64
N ILE A 164 -25.76 -16.17 -13.19
CA ILE A 164 -26.24 -17.54 -13.36
C ILE A 164 -27.36 -17.80 -12.37
N GLU A 165 -28.54 -18.22 -12.85
CA GLU A 165 -29.71 -18.50 -11.99
C GLU A 165 -29.48 -19.72 -11.11
N ASN A 166 -28.97 -20.81 -11.70
CA ASN A 166 -28.72 -22.06 -10.97
C ASN A 166 -27.31 -22.07 -10.37
N LYS A 167 -27.17 -21.61 -9.13
CA LYS A 167 -25.88 -21.57 -8.39
C LYS A 167 -25.32 -22.96 -8.09
N ASP A 168 -26.16 -23.96 -7.89
CA ASP A 168 -25.75 -25.36 -7.64
C ASP A 168 -24.93 -25.89 -8.82
N GLU A 169 -25.28 -25.54 -10.05
CA GLU A 169 -24.54 -25.92 -11.25
C GLU A 169 -23.11 -25.38 -11.27
N VAL A 170 -22.92 -24.14 -10.87
CA VAL A 170 -21.58 -23.51 -10.79
C VAL A 170 -20.76 -24.13 -9.68
N ILE A 171 -21.34 -24.34 -8.51
CA ILE A 171 -20.67 -24.97 -7.37
C ILE A 171 -20.24 -26.39 -7.73
N ASP A 172 -21.13 -27.16 -8.33
CA ASP A 172 -20.86 -28.52 -8.79
C ASP A 172 -19.69 -28.58 -9.79
N LEU A 173 -19.66 -27.65 -10.74
CA LEU A 173 -18.62 -27.56 -11.74
C LEU A 173 -17.26 -27.22 -11.10
N LEU A 174 -17.25 -26.28 -10.16
CA LEU A 174 -16.03 -25.91 -9.42
C LEU A 174 -15.52 -27.06 -8.55
N VAL A 175 -16.40 -27.70 -7.81
CA VAL A 175 -16.06 -28.83 -6.92
C VAL A 175 -15.47 -29.99 -7.71
N LYS A 176 -16.04 -30.33 -8.87
CA LYS A 176 -15.57 -31.42 -9.76
C LYS A 176 -14.25 -31.09 -10.49
N SER A 177 -13.92 -29.83 -10.61
CA SER A 177 -12.68 -29.40 -11.29
C SER A 177 -11.43 -29.88 -10.52
N ASN A 178 -10.42 -30.33 -11.24
CA ASN A 178 -9.14 -30.81 -10.67
C ASN A 178 -8.09 -29.69 -10.52
N THR A 179 -8.44 -28.45 -10.83
CA THR A 179 -7.49 -27.31 -10.79
C THR A 179 -7.53 -26.56 -9.48
N ASN A 180 -6.40 -25.99 -9.09
CA ASN A 180 -6.33 -25.12 -7.92
C ASN A 180 -7.08 -23.79 -8.11
N SER A 181 -7.36 -23.41 -9.37
CA SER A 181 -8.12 -22.19 -9.69
C SER A 181 -9.52 -22.21 -9.11
N LYS A 182 -10.13 -23.39 -8.92
CA LYS A 182 -11.47 -23.53 -8.30
C LYS A 182 -11.57 -22.84 -6.94
N TYR A 183 -10.50 -22.87 -6.14
CA TYR A 183 -10.52 -22.30 -4.80
C TYR A 183 -10.67 -20.78 -4.80
N PHE A 184 -10.13 -20.10 -5.80
CA PHE A 184 -10.33 -18.67 -5.99
C PHE A 184 -11.82 -18.34 -6.23
N PHE A 185 -12.50 -19.11 -7.09
CA PHE A 185 -13.91 -18.88 -7.40
C PHE A 185 -14.83 -19.29 -6.24
N LEU A 186 -14.53 -20.40 -5.57
CA LEU A 186 -15.28 -20.82 -4.37
C LEU A 186 -15.15 -19.79 -3.25
N SER A 187 -13.96 -19.22 -3.04
CA SER A 187 -13.74 -18.14 -2.09
C SER A 187 -14.64 -16.94 -2.37
N PHE A 188 -14.68 -16.52 -3.61
CA PHE A 188 -15.53 -15.40 -4.02
C PHE A 188 -17.04 -15.68 -3.82
N LEU A 189 -17.47 -16.89 -4.16
CA LEU A 189 -18.88 -17.29 -3.96
C LEU A 189 -19.26 -17.32 -2.48
N LEU A 190 -18.38 -17.82 -1.61
CA LEU A 190 -18.58 -17.83 -0.16
C LEU A 190 -18.72 -16.44 0.45
N ASP A 191 -17.84 -15.51 0.03
CA ASP A 191 -17.86 -14.14 0.53
C ASP A 191 -19.13 -13.37 0.11
N SER A 192 -19.71 -13.78 -1.00
CA SER A 192 -20.80 -13.06 -1.65
C SER A 192 -22.18 -13.72 -1.49
N PHE A 193 -22.26 -14.99 -1.11
CA PHE A 193 -23.55 -15.67 -0.90
C PHE A 193 -24.12 -15.35 0.48
N THR A 194 -25.40 -14.96 0.47
CA THR A 194 -26.22 -14.80 1.67
C THR A 194 -27.09 -16.03 1.95
N ASP A 195 -27.22 -16.95 0.99
CA ASP A 195 -28.03 -18.14 1.12
C ASP A 195 -27.24 -19.26 1.81
N ALA A 196 -27.71 -19.66 2.99
CA ALA A 196 -27.09 -20.68 3.83
C ALA A 196 -26.92 -22.04 3.12
N LYS A 197 -27.83 -22.43 2.20
CA LYS A 197 -27.71 -23.68 1.44
C LYS A 197 -26.44 -23.78 0.62
N TYR A 198 -26.08 -22.70 -0.08
CA TYR A 198 -24.89 -22.70 -0.92
C TYR A 198 -23.60 -22.63 -0.09
N ILE A 199 -23.65 -21.89 1.01
CA ILE A 199 -22.55 -21.83 1.98
C ILE A 199 -22.29 -23.23 2.55
N ASP A 200 -23.32 -23.94 3.00
CA ASP A 200 -23.19 -25.27 3.57
C ASP A 200 -22.60 -26.29 2.57
N ASN A 201 -22.98 -26.22 1.30
CA ASN A 201 -22.45 -27.10 0.25
C ASN A 201 -20.94 -26.88 0.06
N ILE A 202 -20.50 -25.63 0.00
CA ILE A 202 -19.07 -25.29 -0.14
C ILE A 202 -18.31 -25.65 1.14
N GLU A 203 -18.87 -25.39 2.33
CA GLU A 203 -18.26 -25.77 3.60
C GLU A 203 -18.06 -27.28 3.73
N ASN A 204 -19.05 -28.08 3.33
CA ASN A 204 -18.94 -29.52 3.36
C ASN A 204 -17.85 -30.05 2.42
N PHE A 205 -17.76 -29.51 1.20
CA PHE A 205 -16.67 -29.80 0.28
C PHE A 205 -15.31 -29.47 0.91
N LEU A 206 -15.19 -28.33 1.56
CA LEU A 206 -13.92 -27.91 2.20
C LEU A 206 -13.53 -28.83 3.37
N LYS A 207 -14.51 -29.25 4.18
CA LYS A 207 -14.28 -30.23 5.26
C LYS A 207 -13.77 -31.56 4.72
N GLU A 208 -14.29 -32.03 3.58
CA GLU A 208 -13.81 -33.24 2.93
C GLU A 208 -12.38 -33.09 2.41
N GLN A 209 -11.98 -31.88 2.01
CA GLN A 209 -10.61 -31.59 1.52
C GLN A 209 -9.60 -31.32 2.63
N GLN A 210 -9.98 -31.21 3.89
CA GLN A 210 -9.08 -30.92 5.03
C GLN A 210 -7.88 -31.89 5.14
N ASN A 211 -8.06 -33.14 4.72
CA ASN A 211 -6.98 -34.14 4.74
C ASN A 211 -6.01 -34.05 3.55
N ASN A 212 -6.29 -33.19 2.59
CA ASN A 212 -5.42 -32.95 1.44
C ASN A 212 -4.64 -31.66 1.71
N GLU A 213 -3.42 -31.69 2.16
CA GLU A 213 -2.48 -30.60 2.47
C GLU A 213 -2.41 -29.45 1.42
N ASN A 214 -3.56 -29.12 0.83
CA ASN A 214 -3.65 -28.16 -0.26
C ASN A 214 -3.79 -26.74 0.30
N LYS A 215 -2.78 -25.92 0.07
CA LYS A 215 -2.68 -24.50 0.46
C LYS A 215 -3.92 -23.67 0.13
N TYR A 216 -4.63 -24.02 -0.93
CA TYR A 216 -5.80 -23.26 -1.40
C TYR A 216 -7.09 -23.60 -0.61
N THR A 217 -7.18 -24.81 -0.09
CA THR A 217 -8.27 -25.22 0.80
C THR A 217 -8.26 -24.36 2.06
N LEU A 218 -7.10 -23.95 2.52
CA LEU A 218 -6.87 -23.13 3.70
C LEU A 218 -7.45 -21.73 3.57
N ASN A 219 -7.29 -21.09 2.41
CA ASN A 219 -7.86 -19.77 2.15
C ASN A 219 -9.38 -19.76 2.27
N LEU A 220 -10.01 -20.85 1.84
CA LEU A 220 -11.45 -20.97 1.88
C LEU A 220 -11.98 -21.24 3.29
N LEU A 221 -11.27 -22.04 4.07
CA LEU A 221 -11.62 -22.32 5.46
C LEU A 221 -11.60 -21.06 6.33
N THR A 222 -10.81 -20.07 5.98
CA THR A 222 -10.70 -18.82 6.73
C THR A 222 -11.80 -17.81 6.42
N ILE A 223 -12.39 -17.87 5.24
CA ILE A 223 -13.56 -17.06 4.88
C ILE A 223 -14.80 -17.60 5.57
N VAL A 224 -14.85 -18.90 5.81
CA VAL A 224 -15.96 -19.60 6.43
C VAL A 224 -15.84 -19.53 7.95
N ASN A 225 -16.37 -18.46 8.54
CA ASN A 225 -16.67 -18.31 9.97
C ASN A 225 -15.74 -19.04 10.97
N TYR A 226 -14.63 -18.39 11.34
CA TYR A 226 -13.60 -18.91 12.28
C TYR A 226 -14.16 -19.54 13.56
N SER A 227 -15.32 -19.05 14.04
CA SER A 227 -15.94 -19.55 15.25
C SER A 227 -16.35 -21.02 15.19
N LYS A 228 -16.35 -21.64 14.00
CA LYS A 228 -16.74 -23.05 13.77
C LYS A 228 -15.53 -24.00 13.75
N TYR A 229 -14.29 -23.49 13.71
CA TYR A 229 -13.10 -24.33 13.59
C TYR A 229 -12.29 -24.34 14.88
N ASP A 230 -11.66 -25.49 15.14
CA ASP A 230 -10.70 -25.65 16.25
C ASP A 230 -9.51 -24.73 16.01
N SER A 231 -9.12 -23.99 17.06
CA SER A 231 -8.00 -23.06 17.03
C SER A 231 -6.68 -23.72 16.61
N THR A 232 -6.47 -24.97 16.99
CA THR A 232 -5.28 -25.75 16.61
C THR A 232 -5.20 -25.95 15.10
N ILE A 233 -6.34 -26.15 14.42
CA ILE A 233 -6.41 -26.30 12.97
C ILE A 233 -6.02 -24.98 12.29
N ILE A 234 -6.57 -23.85 12.77
CA ILE A 234 -6.30 -22.52 12.21
C ILE A 234 -4.82 -22.16 12.43
N GLU A 235 -4.27 -22.45 13.60
CA GLU A 235 -2.88 -22.19 13.92
C GLU A 235 -1.92 -23.00 13.04
N ASN A 236 -2.19 -24.29 12.84
CA ASN A 236 -1.41 -25.12 11.92
C ASN A 236 -1.46 -24.58 10.49
N TYR A 237 -2.61 -24.12 10.05
CA TYR A 237 -2.79 -23.52 8.73
C TYR A 237 -2.02 -22.21 8.58
N THR A 238 -2.07 -21.35 9.58
CA THR A 238 -1.28 -20.10 9.58
C THR A 238 0.21 -20.41 9.42
N ASN A 239 0.71 -21.44 10.10
CA ASN A 239 2.08 -21.89 9.97
C ASN A 239 2.41 -22.38 8.55
N GLU A 240 1.55 -23.18 7.92
CA GLU A 240 1.77 -23.66 6.55
C GLU A 240 1.73 -22.52 5.53
N ILE A 241 0.84 -21.54 5.70
CA ILE A 241 0.78 -20.34 4.86
C ILE A 241 2.06 -19.51 4.99
N LEU A 242 2.57 -19.35 6.21
CA LEU A 242 3.84 -18.64 6.44
C LEU A 242 5.04 -19.35 5.81
N LYS A 243 5.05 -20.68 5.78
CA LYS A 243 6.11 -21.46 5.12
C LYS A 243 6.04 -21.42 3.60
N SER A 244 4.89 -21.08 3.03
CA SER A 244 4.66 -21.16 1.59
C SER A 244 5.41 -20.12 0.76
N ASP A 245 5.88 -19.02 1.37
CA ASP A 245 6.46 -17.85 0.69
C ASP A 245 5.58 -17.24 -0.43
N ASP A 246 4.33 -17.70 -0.57
CA ASP A 246 3.35 -17.15 -1.51
C ASP A 246 2.70 -15.89 -0.93
N PHE A 247 3.21 -14.74 -1.35
CA PHE A 247 2.72 -13.44 -0.86
C PHE A 247 1.23 -13.19 -1.19
N GLY A 248 0.76 -13.64 -2.34
CA GLY A 248 -0.65 -13.55 -2.72
C GLY A 248 -1.55 -14.35 -1.79
N LEU A 249 -1.12 -15.54 -1.43
CA LEU A 249 -1.81 -16.41 -0.48
C LEU A 249 -1.84 -15.78 0.92
N ILE A 250 -0.72 -15.26 1.39
CA ILE A 250 -0.60 -14.58 2.69
C ILE A 250 -1.55 -13.37 2.76
N ILE A 251 -1.58 -12.54 1.71
CA ILE A 251 -2.49 -11.39 1.63
C ILE A 251 -3.94 -11.82 1.70
N SER A 252 -4.35 -12.78 0.86
CA SER A 252 -5.74 -13.25 0.82
C SER A 252 -6.19 -13.83 2.15
N TYR A 253 -5.34 -14.64 2.78
CA TYR A 253 -5.57 -15.19 4.11
C TYR A 253 -5.75 -14.10 5.16
N THR A 254 -4.83 -13.15 5.21
CA THR A 254 -4.87 -12.09 6.24
C THR A 254 -6.00 -11.09 6.02
N ASN A 255 -6.42 -10.84 4.78
CA ASN A 255 -7.59 -10.02 4.49
C ASN A 255 -8.86 -10.56 5.14
N CYS A 256 -9.02 -11.88 5.14
CA CYS A 256 -10.16 -12.53 5.78
C CYS A 256 -10.12 -12.36 7.30
N LEU A 257 -8.91 -12.32 7.88
CA LEU A 257 -8.70 -12.14 9.32
C LEU A 257 -8.92 -10.69 9.80
N ALA A 258 -8.58 -9.70 8.98
CA ALA A 258 -8.34 -8.33 9.43
C ALA A 258 -9.57 -7.40 9.40
N ASN A 259 -10.76 -7.89 9.03
CA ASN A 259 -11.90 -7.01 8.73
C ASN A 259 -12.72 -6.57 9.95
N ASN A 260 -12.72 -7.34 11.05
CA ASN A 260 -13.54 -7.08 12.22
C ASN A 260 -12.74 -7.27 13.51
N LEU A 261 -12.70 -6.24 14.37
CA LEU A 261 -11.92 -6.25 15.62
C LEU A 261 -12.35 -7.36 16.59
N GLU A 262 -13.65 -7.64 16.70
CA GLU A 262 -14.13 -8.70 17.60
C GLU A 262 -13.70 -10.08 17.12
N GLU A 263 -13.72 -10.33 15.83
CA GLU A 263 -13.31 -11.62 15.24
C GLU A 263 -11.79 -11.81 15.36
N ILE A 264 -11.01 -10.77 15.10
CA ILE A 264 -9.56 -10.79 15.31
C ILE A 264 -9.22 -11.06 16.78
N GLN A 265 -9.94 -10.44 17.71
CA GLN A 265 -9.75 -10.66 19.15
C GLN A 265 -10.03 -12.13 19.53
N LYS A 266 -11.14 -12.69 19.07
CA LYS A 266 -11.49 -14.10 19.32
C LYS A 266 -10.43 -15.04 18.76
N MET A 267 -9.95 -14.77 17.56
CA MET A 267 -8.89 -15.53 16.93
C MET A 267 -7.59 -15.42 17.72
N TYR A 268 -7.17 -14.20 18.08
CA TYR A 268 -5.98 -13.97 18.89
C TYR A 268 -6.03 -14.73 20.22
N ASP A 269 -7.19 -14.70 20.89
CA ASP A 269 -7.37 -15.39 22.18
C ASP A 269 -7.31 -16.92 22.03
N SER A 270 -7.71 -17.44 20.87
CA SER A 270 -7.75 -18.88 20.58
C SER A 270 -6.40 -19.48 20.17
N PHE A 271 -5.42 -18.68 19.74
CA PHE A 271 -4.11 -19.16 19.36
C PHE A 271 -3.25 -19.48 20.59
N ASP A 272 -2.64 -20.66 20.64
CA ASP A 272 -1.68 -21.04 21.66
C ASP A 272 -0.34 -20.30 21.45
N ASN A 273 0.15 -20.27 20.21
CA ASN A 273 1.37 -19.55 19.84
C ASN A 273 1.05 -18.23 19.09
N LYS A 274 1.02 -17.13 19.83
CA LYS A 274 0.68 -15.80 19.32
C LYS A 274 1.78 -15.17 18.45
N ASP A 275 3.03 -15.64 18.56
CA ASP A 275 4.14 -15.16 17.74
C ASP A 275 3.90 -15.42 16.24
N ILE A 276 3.11 -16.44 15.93
CA ILE A 276 2.70 -16.76 14.55
C ILE A 276 1.93 -15.60 13.91
N LEU A 277 1.03 -14.96 14.68
CA LEU A 277 0.26 -13.81 14.18
C LEU A 277 1.14 -12.59 13.99
N GLU A 278 2.14 -12.38 14.84
CA GLU A 278 3.15 -11.33 14.66
C GLU A 278 3.98 -11.58 13.38
N CYS A 279 4.44 -12.82 13.18
CA CYS A 279 5.15 -13.21 11.95
C CYS A 279 4.29 -13.00 10.69
N LEU A 280 3.01 -13.38 10.74
CA LEU A 280 2.07 -13.16 9.66
C LEU A 280 1.92 -11.66 9.35
N TYR A 281 1.73 -10.85 10.40
CA TYR A 281 1.56 -9.42 10.25
C TYR A 281 2.78 -8.74 9.63
N LEU A 282 4.00 -9.12 10.02
CA LEU A 282 5.22 -8.56 9.44
C LEU A 282 5.35 -8.85 7.94
N LYS A 283 4.83 -9.98 7.47
CA LYS A 283 4.80 -10.30 6.02
C LYS A 283 3.87 -9.37 5.24
N ILE A 284 2.78 -8.89 5.85
CA ILE A 284 1.76 -8.08 5.18
C ILE A 284 1.78 -6.59 5.55
N VAL A 285 2.70 -6.17 6.41
CA VAL A 285 2.73 -4.78 6.92
C VAL A 285 2.81 -3.73 5.81
N ASP A 286 3.44 -4.06 4.68
CA ASP A 286 3.56 -3.21 3.49
C ASP A 286 2.48 -3.48 2.42
N SER A 287 1.44 -4.21 2.75
CA SER A 287 0.30 -4.48 1.87
C SER A 287 -0.91 -3.61 2.22
N HIS A 288 -1.99 -3.70 1.43
CA HIS A 288 -3.26 -3.04 1.72
C HIS A 288 -4.11 -3.74 2.80
N VAL A 289 -3.67 -4.92 3.27
CA VAL A 289 -4.37 -5.67 4.32
C VAL A 289 -4.32 -4.93 5.64
N ASP A 290 -5.34 -5.08 6.46
CA ASP A 290 -5.50 -4.37 7.74
C ASP A 290 -5.46 -2.83 7.58
N TYR A 291 -6.16 -2.32 6.57
CA TYR A 291 -6.21 -0.86 6.32
C TYR A 291 -6.82 -0.06 7.48
N LYS A 292 -7.61 -0.71 8.34
CA LYS A 292 -8.15 -0.13 9.57
C LYS A 292 -7.20 -0.22 10.77
N GLY A 293 -6.09 -0.97 10.65
CA GLY A 293 -5.09 -1.15 11.69
C GLY A 293 -5.57 -1.96 12.91
N TYR A 294 -6.61 -2.77 12.78
CA TYR A 294 -7.18 -3.51 13.90
C TYR A 294 -6.28 -4.65 14.36
N MET A 295 -5.76 -5.43 13.43
CA MET A 295 -4.85 -6.53 13.75
C MET A 295 -3.54 -5.99 14.33
N GLY A 296 -2.94 -4.99 13.68
CA GLY A 296 -1.74 -4.34 14.20
C GLY A 296 -1.93 -3.74 15.59
N PHE A 297 -3.07 -3.07 15.83
CA PHE A 297 -3.43 -2.56 17.16
C PHE A 297 -3.49 -3.67 18.21
N LEU A 298 -4.18 -4.77 17.92
CA LEU A 298 -4.32 -5.88 18.85
C LEU A 298 -2.98 -6.51 19.22
N LEU A 299 -2.12 -6.75 18.23
CA LEU A 299 -0.78 -7.30 18.45
C LEU A 299 0.08 -6.36 19.31
N VAL A 300 0.07 -5.06 18.99
CA VAL A 300 0.82 -4.05 19.78
C VAL A 300 0.27 -3.91 21.20
N LYS A 301 -1.05 -3.96 21.38
CA LYS A 301 -1.70 -3.90 22.69
C LYS A 301 -1.23 -5.05 23.62
N ASN A 302 -1.04 -6.23 23.06
CA ASN A 302 -0.62 -7.41 23.82
C ASN A 302 0.91 -7.55 23.92
N ASN A 303 1.65 -7.08 22.91
CA ASN A 303 3.11 -7.06 22.88
C ASN A 303 3.62 -5.70 22.39
N CYS A 304 3.90 -4.79 23.34
CA CYS A 304 4.35 -3.42 23.00
C CYS A 304 5.68 -3.40 22.21
N ASN A 305 6.54 -4.42 22.36
CA ASN A 305 7.78 -4.57 21.60
C ASN A 305 7.51 -4.77 20.12
N PHE A 306 6.34 -5.31 19.76
CA PHE A 306 5.96 -5.55 18.37
C PHE A 306 5.79 -4.25 17.58
N PHE A 307 5.39 -3.15 18.22
CA PHE A 307 5.32 -1.84 17.56
C PHE A 307 6.65 -1.44 16.90
N ARG A 308 7.77 -1.70 17.60
CA ARG A 308 9.11 -1.44 17.06
C ARG A 308 9.43 -2.30 15.85
N GLN A 309 9.00 -3.55 15.81
CA GLN A 309 9.19 -4.42 14.66
C GLN A 309 8.41 -3.88 13.45
N ILE A 310 7.18 -3.38 13.67
CA ILE A 310 6.36 -2.75 12.62
C ILE A 310 7.06 -1.51 12.05
N ILE A 311 7.56 -0.60 12.89
CA ILE A 311 8.20 0.64 12.41
C ILE A 311 9.55 0.39 11.74
N ASN A 312 10.27 -0.66 12.11
CA ASN A 312 11.55 -1.02 11.48
C ASN A 312 11.38 -1.77 10.14
N ASN A 313 10.20 -2.27 9.83
CA ASN A 313 9.93 -2.91 8.57
C ASN A 313 9.87 -1.85 7.45
N LYS A 314 10.62 -2.07 6.36
CA LYS A 314 10.74 -1.10 5.25
C LYS A 314 9.63 -1.35 4.22
N GLY A 315 8.77 -0.35 3.97
CA GLY A 315 7.75 -0.45 2.95
C GLY A 315 7.01 0.87 2.67
N ILE A 316 6.37 0.95 1.50
CA ILE A 316 5.72 2.17 0.98
C ILE A 316 4.41 2.47 1.72
N HIS A 317 3.63 1.42 2.06
CA HIS A 317 2.31 1.57 2.68
C HIS A 317 2.34 1.65 4.21
N ARG A 318 3.52 1.51 4.80
CA ARG A 318 3.74 1.47 6.26
C ARG A 318 3.17 2.67 7.01
N THR A 319 3.40 3.88 6.48
CA THR A 319 3.04 5.13 7.18
C THR A 319 1.54 5.25 7.47
N GLY A 320 0.70 4.96 6.48
CA GLY A 320 -0.76 4.98 6.66
C GLY A 320 -1.23 3.94 7.67
N LYS A 321 -0.69 2.74 7.62
CA LYS A 321 -1.03 1.64 8.53
C LYS A 321 -0.62 1.94 9.97
N ILE A 322 0.60 2.46 10.19
CA ILE A 322 1.06 2.91 11.52
C ILE A 322 0.13 3.98 12.08
N SER A 323 -0.30 4.95 11.27
CA SER A 323 -1.26 5.99 11.68
C SER A 323 -2.58 5.39 12.16
N MET A 324 -3.10 4.36 11.50
CA MET A 324 -4.34 3.69 11.91
C MET A 324 -4.18 2.86 13.19
N ILE A 325 -3.06 2.14 13.35
CA ILE A 325 -2.73 1.42 14.60
C ILE A 325 -2.70 2.39 15.77
N ILE A 326 -1.98 3.51 15.62
CA ILE A 326 -1.85 4.54 16.66
C ILE A 326 -3.22 5.17 16.98
N ALA A 327 -4.04 5.44 15.97
CA ALA A 327 -5.39 5.95 16.18
C ALA A 327 -6.25 4.99 17.03
N ASN A 328 -6.14 3.68 16.80
CA ASN A 328 -6.84 2.67 17.60
C ASN A 328 -6.28 2.57 19.02
N ILE A 329 -4.95 2.68 19.20
CA ILE A 329 -4.34 2.72 20.54
C ILE A 329 -4.90 3.91 21.35
N TRP A 330 -4.93 5.11 20.77
CA TRP A 330 -5.42 6.31 21.46
C TRP A 330 -6.93 6.27 21.78
N LYS A 331 -7.70 5.44 21.10
CA LYS A 331 -9.12 5.21 21.38
C LYS A 331 -9.37 4.12 22.43
N ASP A 332 -8.36 3.33 22.76
CA ASP A 332 -8.49 2.26 23.77
C ASP A 332 -8.59 2.84 25.19
N SER A 333 -9.39 2.21 26.02
CA SER A 333 -9.56 2.60 27.44
C SER A 333 -8.27 2.52 28.26
N ASN A 334 -7.31 1.69 27.84
CA ASN A 334 -6.01 1.52 28.46
C ASN A 334 -4.87 2.24 27.71
N SER A 335 -5.21 3.22 26.85
CA SER A 335 -4.23 3.93 26.03
C SER A 335 -3.05 4.49 26.81
N ASP A 336 -3.28 5.04 28.01
CA ASP A 336 -2.23 5.61 28.86
C ASP A 336 -1.13 4.58 29.17
N ALA A 337 -1.51 3.35 29.52
CA ALA A 337 -0.57 2.27 29.85
C ALA A 337 0.13 1.72 28.60
N ILE A 338 -0.62 1.51 27.51
CA ILE A 338 -0.07 1.00 26.24
C ILE A 338 0.98 1.97 25.71
N ILE A 339 0.66 3.26 25.64
CA ILE A 339 1.58 4.31 25.16
C ILE A 339 2.81 4.40 26.05
N LEU A 340 2.64 4.33 27.36
CA LEU A 340 3.78 4.38 28.29
C LEU A 340 4.73 3.19 28.09
N ASN A 341 4.18 2.00 27.91
CA ASN A 341 4.97 0.80 27.65
C ASN A 341 5.73 0.89 26.33
N ILE A 342 5.05 1.27 25.23
CA ILE A 342 5.70 1.47 23.92
C ILE A 342 6.80 2.53 24.02
N TYR A 343 6.52 3.64 24.71
CA TYR A 343 7.47 4.73 24.88
C TYR A 343 8.72 4.28 25.63
N ASN A 344 8.55 3.56 26.74
CA ASN A 344 9.66 3.07 27.55
C ASN A 344 10.51 2.02 26.80
N GLU A 345 9.86 1.08 26.11
CA GLU A 345 10.54 0.06 25.31
C GLU A 345 11.43 0.65 24.22
N ILE A 346 10.95 1.71 23.55
CA ILE A 346 11.74 2.37 22.51
C ILE A 346 12.86 3.20 23.13
N LEU A 347 12.66 3.85 24.28
CA LEU A 347 13.69 4.62 24.98
C LEU A 347 14.83 3.73 25.49
N ASP A 348 14.50 2.57 26.06
CA ASP A 348 15.48 1.63 26.61
C ASP A 348 16.29 0.93 25.48
N SER A 349 15.72 0.89 24.30
CA SER A 349 16.44 0.43 23.12
C SER A 349 17.38 1.52 22.61
N LYS A 350 18.63 1.19 22.31
CA LYS A 350 19.62 2.12 21.72
C LYS A 350 19.24 2.68 20.31
N PHE A 351 17.96 2.59 19.93
CA PHE A 351 17.44 2.96 18.63
C PHE A 351 16.71 4.31 18.63
N GLY A 352 16.73 4.97 17.49
CA GLY A 352 16.49 6.39 17.32
C GLY A 352 15.11 6.89 17.76
N TYR A 353 15.13 8.03 18.40
CA TYR A 353 13.98 8.81 18.86
C TYR A 353 12.97 9.18 17.74
N LEU A 354 13.39 9.09 16.48
CA LEU A 354 12.56 9.37 15.31
C LEU A 354 11.32 8.46 15.24
N ASP A 355 11.42 7.26 15.80
CA ASP A 355 10.32 6.29 15.74
C ASP A 355 9.19 6.62 16.72
N LEU A 356 9.50 7.35 17.80
CA LEU A 356 8.50 7.75 18.80
C LEU A 356 7.60 8.91 18.35
N HIS A 357 8.01 9.71 17.37
CA HIS A 357 7.17 10.81 16.89
C HIS A 357 5.85 10.31 16.28
N TYR A 358 5.82 9.07 15.73
CA TYR A 358 4.60 8.46 15.22
C TYR A 358 3.51 8.33 16.29
N LEU A 359 3.88 8.12 17.56
CA LEU A 359 2.92 7.99 18.65
C LEU A 359 2.12 9.26 18.89
N PHE A 360 2.71 10.43 18.62
CA PHE A 360 2.14 11.74 18.96
C PHE A 360 1.82 12.62 17.74
N ASN A 361 2.09 12.14 16.51
CA ASN A 361 1.84 12.90 15.30
C ASN A 361 0.58 12.38 14.57
N HIS A 362 -0.60 12.71 15.11
CA HIS A 362 -1.88 12.32 14.51
C HIS A 362 -2.69 13.57 14.15
N SER A 363 -3.36 13.54 12.97
CA SER A 363 -4.10 14.69 12.44
C SER A 363 -5.51 14.85 13.00
N ASN A 364 -6.07 13.83 13.68
CA ASN A 364 -7.42 13.90 14.27
C ASN A 364 -7.41 14.72 15.56
N ASN A 365 -8.29 15.72 15.67
CA ASN A 365 -8.33 16.64 16.80
C ASN A 365 -8.67 15.96 18.13
N ASP A 366 -9.60 15.00 18.15
CA ASP A 366 -9.99 14.30 19.40
C ASP A 366 -8.78 13.49 19.95
N ILE A 367 -8.01 12.89 19.06
CA ILE A 367 -6.77 12.19 19.43
C ILE A 367 -5.71 13.18 19.92
N LYS A 368 -5.59 14.35 19.30
CA LYS A 368 -4.64 15.39 19.75
C LYS A 368 -4.90 15.86 21.18
N GLU A 369 -6.15 16.04 21.57
CA GLU A 369 -6.50 16.42 22.95
C GLU A 369 -6.13 15.33 23.96
N THR A 370 -6.41 14.07 23.62
CA THR A 370 -6.00 12.92 24.44
C THR A 370 -4.48 12.84 24.57
N GLN A 371 -3.77 13.01 23.46
CA GLN A 371 -2.30 13.08 23.45
C GLN A 371 -1.76 14.21 24.32
N ASN A 372 -2.32 15.43 24.20
CA ASN A 372 -1.89 16.57 24.99
C ASN A 372 -2.12 16.32 26.49
N THR A 373 -3.23 15.70 26.84
CA THR A 373 -3.54 15.32 28.23
C THR A 373 -2.52 14.33 28.78
N TRP A 374 -2.18 13.29 28.00
CA TRP A 374 -1.16 12.31 28.36
C TRP A 374 0.23 12.96 28.52
N LEU A 375 0.62 13.78 27.55
CA LEU A 375 1.89 14.49 27.56
C LEU A 375 2.03 15.41 28.78
N LYS A 376 0.98 16.14 29.14
CA LYS A 376 0.96 16.97 30.36
C LYS A 376 1.18 16.14 31.62
N LYS A 377 0.49 15.00 31.77
CA LYS A 377 0.67 14.06 32.88
C LYS A 377 2.09 13.53 32.93
N TYR A 378 2.64 13.14 31.75
CA TYR A 378 4.01 12.61 31.67
C TYR A 378 5.05 13.67 32.04
N ILE A 379 4.92 14.90 31.54
CA ILE A 379 5.80 16.03 31.85
C ILE A 379 5.72 16.36 33.34
N GLU A 380 4.54 16.40 33.92
CA GLU A 380 4.34 16.69 35.34
C GLU A 380 5.00 15.62 36.23
N SER A 381 4.80 14.35 35.91
CA SER A 381 5.39 13.22 36.65
C SER A 381 6.92 13.18 36.56
N ASN A 382 7.50 13.78 35.51
CA ASN A 382 8.93 13.76 35.26
C ASN A 382 9.59 15.13 35.29
N LYS A 383 8.90 16.16 35.80
CA LYS A 383 9.31 17.59 35.70
C LYS A 383 10.71 17.88 36.21
N ASN A 384 11.24 17.09 37.17
CA ASN A 384 12.57 17.24 37.73
C ASN A 384 13.63 16.36 37.05
N ASN A 385 13.25 15.56 36.08
CA ASN A 385 14.16 14.68 35.34
C ASN A 385 14.52 15.29 33.98
N LYS A 386 15.67 15.96 33.94
CA LYS A 386 16.15 16.67 32.76
C LYS A 386 16.20 15.80 31.50
N GLU A 387 16.70 14.58 31.62
CA GLU A 387 16.83 13.69 30.45
C GLU A 387 15.47 13.25 29.93
N LYS A 388 14.53 12.86 30.78
CA LYS A 388 13.17 12.48 30.34
C LYS A 388 12.41 13.65 29.71
N ILE A 389 12.55 14.86 30.25
CA ILE A 389 11.97 16.07 29.66
C ILE A 389 12.62 16.40 28.32
N LYS A 390 13.93 16.37 28.23
CA LYS A 390 14.64 16.55 26.98
C LYS A 390 14.15 15.59 25.91
N TYR A 391 14.01 14.31 26.22
CA TYR A 391 13.57 13.29 25.28
C TYR A 391 12.14 13.47 24.81
N ILE A 392 11.19 13.74 25.72
CA ILE A 392 9.81 13.93 25.30
C ILE A 392 9.66 15.15 24.41
N PHE A 393 10.36 16.27 24.68
CA PHE A 393 10.34 17.44 23.83
C PHE A 393 11.04 17.23 22.49
N TYR A 394 12.02 16.35 22.42
CA TYR A 394 12.59 15.92 21.13
C TYR A 394 11.58 15.12 20.31
N VAL A 395 10.82 14.20 20.92
CA VAL A 395 9.80 13.39 20.27
C VAL A 395 8.65 14.25 19.74
N ILE A 396 8.22 15.27 20.49
CA ILE A 396 7.09 16.12 20.13
C ILE A 396 7.49 17.38 19.34
N CYS A 397 8.75 17.57 19.00
CA CYS A 397 9.22 18.78 18.30
C CYS A 397 8.57 18.97 16.91
N GLU A 398 8.05 17.91 16.29
CA GLU A 398 7.34 17.94 15.00
C GLU A 398 5.84 18.19 15.10
N ARG A 399 5.29 18.30 16.32
CA ARG A 399 3.86 18.62 16.51
C ARG A 399 3.52 20.01 15.97
N ASP A 400 2.22 20.24 15.77
CA ASP A 400 1.71 21.56 15.39
C ASP A 400 2.13 22.63 16.40
N LYS A 401 2.18 23.87 15.91
CA LYS A 401 2.67 25.05 16.67
C LYS A 401 1.92 25.23 18.00
N GLU A 402 0.60 25.07 17.99
CA GLU A 402 -0.26 25.34 19.12
C GLU A 402 -0.05 24.32 20.26
N SER A 403 -0.09 23.03 19.92
CA SER A 403 0.17 21.94 20.88
C SER A 403 1.55 22.06 21.51
N LYS A 404 2.56 22.35 20.71
CA LYS A 404 3.95 22.47 21.16
C LYS A 404 4.11 23.67 22.12
N GLU A 405 3.55 24.79 21.77
CA GLU A 405 3.58 26.00 22.59
C GLU A 405 2.87 25.76 23.93
N GLU A 406 1.70 25.14 23.91
CA GLU A 406 0.93 24.79 25.12
C GLU A 406 1.75 23.93 26.08
N LEU A 407 2.44 22.88 25.58
CA LEU A 407 3.24 22.00 26.40
C LEU A 407 4.49 22.68 26.97
N ILE A 408 5.13 23.59 26.24
CA ILE A 408 6.26 24.38 26.74
C ILE A 408 5.81 25.33 27.85
N LEU A 409 4.68 26.01 27.67
CA LEU A 409 4.11 26.89 28.67
C LEU A 409 3.68 26.11 29.92
N TRP A 410 3.10 24.90 29.74
CA TRP A 410 2.77 24.00 30.84
C TRP A 410 4.01 23.58 31.63
N LEU A 411 5.11 23.21 30.96
CA LEU A 411 6.36 22.89 31.63
C LEU A 411 6.84 24.06 32.49
N LEU A 412 6.83 25.28 31.97
CA LEU A 412 7.24 26.48 32.70
C LEU A 412 6.34 26.79 33.90
N GLU A 413 5.07 26.42 33.88
CA GLU A 413 4.17 26.58 35.01
C GLU A 413 4.49 25.63 36.18
N ILE A 414 4.80 24.37 35.85
CA ILE A 414 5.02 23.33 36.86
C ILE A 414 6.49 23.20 37.29
N ASN A 415 7.43 23.65 36.45
CA ASN A 415 8.86 23.70 36.70
C ASN A 415 9.54 24.80 35.89
N ASN A 416 10.07 25.81 36.59
CA ASN A 416 10.78 26.94 35.98
C ASN A 416 12.32 26.78 36.03
N ASP A 417 12.84 25.58 36.18
CA ASP A 417 14.29 25.31 36.14
C ASP A 417 14.84 25.62 34.77
N PHE A 418 15.78 26.57 34.71
CA PHE A 418 16.39 27.02 33.46
C PHE A 418 17.19 25.91 32.76
N GLU A 419 17.87 25.05 33.50
CA GLU A 419 18.67 23.98 32.91
C GLU A 419 17.82 22.90 32.25
N ILE A 420 16.62 22.65 32.76
CA ILE A 420 15.62 21.77 32.12
C ILE A 420 15.09 22.46 30.88
N PHE A 421 14.65 23.71 30.95
CA PHE A 421 14.15 24.46 29.82
C PHE A 421 15.17 24.58 28.69
N LYS A 422 16.43 24.86 29.01
CA LYS A 422 17.53 24.95 28.03
C LYS A 422 17.78 23.64 27.30
N SER A 423 17.40 22.50 27.89
CA SER A 423 17.65 21.18 27.30
C SER A 423 16.59 20.73 26.30
N ILE A 424 15.41 21.40 26.25
CA ILE A 424 14.34 21.00 25.35
C ILE A 424 14.63 21.38 23.89
N SER A 425 14.09 20.59 22.97
CA SER A 425 14.15 20.86 21.53
C SER A 425 12.88 21.60 21.09
N PHE A 426 13.04 22.77 20.46
CA PHE A 426 11.91 23.54 19.92
C PHE A 426 11.54 23.06 18.51
N PHE A 427 12.50 22.54 17.75
CA PHE A 427 12.32 22.15 16.36
C PHE A 427 13.04 20.84 16.06
N SER A 428 12.57 20.10 15.04
CA SER A 428 13.24 18.93 14.50
C SER A 428 14.53 19.31 13.77
N ASN A 429 15.53 18.42 13.82
CA ASN A 429 16.74 18.55 13.04
C ASN A 429 16.62 17.99 11.61
N SER A 430 15.52 17.25 11.33
CA SER A 430 15.27 16.57 10.05
C SER A 430 14.17 17.28 9.25
N GLU A 431 14.40 18.52 8.83
CA GLU A 431 13.47 19.26 7.99
C GLU A 431 13.91 19.19 6.53
N SER A 432 12.94 18.90 5.65
CA SER A 432 13.10 19.00 4.20
C SER A 432 12.48 20.30 3.69
N TRP A 433 13.14 20.93 2.73
CA TRP A 433 12.63 22.13 2.06
C TRP A 433 12.80 21.98 0.55
N SER A 434 11.95 22.67 -0.19
CA SER A 434 12.08 22.88 -1.63
C SER A 434 12.28 24.37 -1.90
N ASN A 435 13.16 24.71 -2.83
CA ASN A 435 13.55 26.09 -3.13
C ASN A 435 14.35 26.75 -1.98
N SER A 436 13.92 27.94 -1.50
CA SER A 436 14.61 28.64 -0.42
C SER A 436 14.29 28.07 0.97
N ARG A 437 15.32 27.97 1.83
CA ARG A 437 15.19 27.60 3.24
C ARG A 437 14.72 28.75 4.13
N ILE A 438 14.76 30.00 3.61
CA ILE A 438 14.48 31.20 4.38
C ILE A 438 13.07 31.22 5.01
N PRO A 439 11.97 30.91 4.28
CA PRO A 439 10.63 30.90 4.86
C PRO A 439 10.49 29.94 6.04
N LEU A 440 11.18 28.81 6.01
CA LEU A 440 11.20 27.84 7.10
C LEU A 440 11.84 28.44 8.36
N ILE A 441 12.97 29.12 8.20
CA ILE A 441 13.68 29.78 9.30
C ILE A 441 12.87 30.95 9.86
N GLU A 442 12.21 31.73 9.00
CA GLU A 442 11.32 32.82 9.42
C GLU A 442 10.14 32.31 10.26
N ASN A 443 9.55 31.18 9.90
CA ASN A 443 8.50 30.54 10.70
C ASN A 443 8.99 30.11 12.10
N LYS A 444 10.24 29.62 12.19
CA LYS A 444 10.87 29.29 13.49
C LYS A 444 11.08 30.53 14.34
N ILE A 445 11.57 31.61 13.76
CA ILE A 445 11.72 32.90 14.45
C ILE A 445 10.35 33.37 14.98
N LYS A 446 9.34 33.38 14.14
CA LYS A 446 7.97 33.78 14.52
C LYS A 446 7.42 32.96 15.68
N PHE A 447 7.61 31.63 15.65
CA PHE A 447 7.23 30.77 16.77
C PHE A 447 7.91 31.18 18.07
N LEU A 448 9.22 31.43 18.05
CA LEU A 448 9.99 31.81 19.23
C LEU A 448 9.62 33.22 19.74
N GLU A 449 9.31 34.15 18.85
CA GLU A 449 8.85 35.50 19.22
C GLU A 449 7.46 35.43 19.88
N ASP A 450 6.54 34.64 19.36
CA ASP A 450 5.21 34.40 19.95
C ASP A 450 5.34 33.75 21.34
N LEU A 451 6.14 32.69 21.47
CA LEU A 451 6.41 32.02 22.74
C LEU A 451 7.03 32.98 23.77
N LYS A 452 8.04 33.78 23.35
CA LYS A 452 8.64 34.81 24.19
C LYS A 452 7.61 35.83 24.70
N SER A 453 6.71 36.30 23.82
CA SER A 453 5.68 37.27 24.17
C SER A 453 4.74 36.70 25.25
N LYS A 454 4.35 35.45 25.15
CA LYS A 454 3.49 34.77 26.17
C LYS A 454 4.20 34.59 27.50
N ILE A 455 5.51 34.30 27.48
CA ILE A 455 6.32 34.24 28.72
C ILE A 455 6.45 35.61 29.36
N LEU A 456 6.63 36.67 28.57
CA LEU A 456 6.72 38.07 29.05
C LEU A 456 5.44 38.57 29.74
N VAL A 457 4.26 38.14 29.24
CA VAL A 457 2.97 38.49 29.88
C VAL A 457 2.92 38.01 31.35
N LYS A 458 3.64 36.95 31.71
CA LYS A 458 3.74 36.46 33.10
C LYS A 458 4.53 37.39 34.01
N SER A 459 5.22 38.42 33.48
CA SER A 459 5.88 39.54 34.17
C SER A 459 6.78 39.18 35.35
N ASP A 460 7.38 37.99 35.35
CA ASP A 460 8.15 37.47 36.48
C ASP A 460 9.65 37.45 36.17
N ILE A 461 10.44 38.05 37.04
CA ILE A 461 11.92 38.10 36.96
C ILE A 461 12.55 36.71 36.80
N LYS A 462 11.89 35.68 37.31
CA LYS A 462 12.34 34.28 37.20
C LYS A 462 12.49 33.78 35.76
N TYR A 463 11.84 34.39 34.79
CA TYR A 463 11.91 33.97 33.38
C TYR A 463 12.94 34.72 32.54
N ILE A 464 13.75 35.63 33.10
CA ILE A 464 14.76 36.42 32.36
C ILE A 464 15.75 35.49 31.63
N SER A 465 16.27 34.46 32.30
CA SER A 465 17.21 33.51 31.69
C SER A 465 16.58 32.73 30.53
N HIS A 466 15.30 32.35 30.62
CA HIS A 466 14.52 31.68 29.59
C HIS A 466 14.37 32.57 28.36
N ILE A 467 13.98 33.85 28.58
CA ILE A 467 13.82 34.85 27.53
C ILE A 467 15.17 35.12 26.81
N ASN A 468 16.25 35.24 27.57
CA ASN A 468 17.60 35.45 27.02
C ASN A 468 18.02 34.23 26.15
N HIS A 469 17.71 33.03 26.58
CA HIS A 469 17.97 31.82 25.79
C HIS A 469 17.17 31.81 24.48
N ILE A 470 15.89 32.13 24.52
CA ILE A 470 15.06 32.28 23.33
C ILE A 470 15.63 33.35 22.40
N ASN A 471 16.02 34.53 22.93
CA ASN A 471 16.65 35.58 22.15
C ASN A 471 17.96 35.12 21.48
N SER A 472 18.77 34.30 22.16
CA SER A 472 20.00 33.77 21.59
C SER A 472 19.72 32.86 20.38
N ILE A 473 18.67 32.03 20.47
CA ILE A 473 18.25 31.16 19.36
C ILE A 473 17.68 31.97 18.20
N ILE A 474 16.85 33.01 18.48
CA ILE A 474 16.33 33.93 17.45
C ILE A 474 17.49 34.60 16.71
N ASN A 475 18.49 35.12 17.44
CA ASN A 475 19.64 35.77 16.82
C ASN A 475 20.45 34.81 15.96
N TRP A 476 20.63 33.57 16.43
CA TRP A 476 21.29 32.52 15.64
C TRP A 476 20.53 32.26 14.32
N TYR A 477 19.21 32.13 14.35
CA TYR A 477 18.39 31.97 13.14
C TYR A 477 18.42 33.21 12.21
N LYS A 478 18.47 34.42 12.76
CA LYS A 478 18.65 35.65 11.94
C LYS A 478 19.99 35.68 11.22
N ASP A 479 21.06 35.19 11.86
CA ASP A 479 22.34 35.07 11.22
C ASP A 479 22.38 33.93 10.19
N GLU A 480 21.66 32.85 10.42
CA GLU A 480 21.48 31.79 9.45
C GLU A 480 20.75 32.27 8.18
N ILE A 481 19.71 33.10 8.30
CA ILE A 481 19.06 33.73 7.13
C ILE A 481 20.05 34.54 6.31
N LYS A 482 20.97 35.32 6.96
CA LYS A 482 21.96 36.08 6.24
C LYS A 482 22.91 35.19 5.45
N LYS A 483 23.34 34.08 6.05
CA LYS A 483 24.19 33.08 5.38
C LYS A 483 23.48 32.43 4.20
N THR A 484 22.25 31.96 4.42
CA THR A 484 21.45 31.32 3.39
C THR A 484 21.20 32.25 2.20
N LYS A 485 20.94 33.56 2.45
CA LYS A 485 20.82 34.56 1.36
C LYS A 485 22.08 34.68 0.53
N VAL A 486 23.28 34.62 1.16
CA VAL A 486 24.53 34.66 0.45
C VAL A 486 24.75 33.36 -0.37
N GLU A 487 24.46 32.22 0.21
CA GLU A 487 24.56 30.93 -0.46
C GLU A 487 23.61 30.85 -1.67
N GLU A 488 22.33 31.21 -1.52
CA GLU A 488 21.35 31.24 -2.61
C GLU A 488 21.77 32.23 -3.72
N TYR A 489 22.30 33.41 -3.35
CA TYR A 489 22.84 34.38 -4.32
C TYR A 489 24.02 33.82 -5.11
N LEU A 490 24.91 33.09 -4.44
CA LEU A 490 26.08 32.48 -5.09
C LEU A 490 25.63 31.33 -6.02
N ASP A 491 24.67 30.52 -5.61
CA ASP A 491 24.11 29.45 -6.44
C ASP A 491 23.45 30.01 -7.70
N ASP A 492 22.71 31.13 -7.59
CA ASP A 492 22.09 31.81 -8.74
C ASP A 492 23.15 32.45 -9.66
N PHE A 493 24.32 32.77 -9.12
CA PHE A 493 25.40 33.40 -9.89
C PHE A 493 26.26 32.37 -10.64
N TYR A 494 26.36 31.13 -10.13
CA TYR A 494 27.15 30.05 -10.74
C TYR A 494 26.33 29.06 -11.59
N ASN A 495 25.02 29.13 -11.56
CA ASN A 495 24.10 28.40 -12.43
C ASN A 495 23.52 29.30 -13.53
#